data_a4d7ada8ed61aa9dcc7bd9f2ab67e7b5
#
_entry.id   a4d7ada8ed61aa9dcc7bd9f2ab67e7b5
#
_cell.length_a   1.000
_cell.length_b   1.000
_cell.length_c   1.000
_cell.angle_alpha   90.00
_cell.angle_beta   90.00
_cell.angle_gamma   90.00
#
_symmetry.space_group_name_H-M   'P 1'
#
loop_
_entity.id
_entity.type
_entity.pdbx_description
1 polymer ?
#
loop_
_entity_poly.entity_id
_entity_poly.type
_entity_poly.pdbx_seq_one_letter_code
_entity_poly.pdbx_strand_id
1 'polypeptide(L)'
;AEKVMDMDMTRIESITILKDAAAKALYGSKAANGVIVIETKRLAGNQELVTYTGSIEVSMPDLTSYNLCNAWEKLEAERIEGVYTSANPQTQVDLTKRYNALKAQVLGGLDTYWLAKPLRTGVGHKHTLSVELGDSRKLRAMIDFSYNNVAGVMKGSERTVLSGDVN
;
A
#
# COMPACT_ATOMS: atom_id res chain seq x y z
N ALA A 1 -10.50 14.53 -3.07
CA ALA A 1 -9.86 13.76 -1.97
C ALA A 1 -8.43 13.30 -2.34
N GLU A 2 -8.17 12.84 -3.57
CA GLU A 2 -6.83 12.38 -3.98
C GLU A 2 -5.73 13.44 -3.87
N LYS A 3 -5.99 14.68 -4.28
CA LYS A 3 -5.00 15.78 -4.18
C LYS A 3 -4.52 16.06 -2.76
N VAL A 4 -5.34 15.79 -1.75
CA VAL A 4 -4.97 16.01 -0.33
C VAL A 4 -4.02 14.90 0.17
N MET A 5 -4.19 13.68 -0.32
CA MET A 5 -3.34 12.54 0.06
C MET A 5 -1.94 12.63 -0.56
N ASP A 6 -1.81 13.29 -1.69
CA ASP A 6 -0.52 13.48 -2.37
C ASP A 6 0.24 14.72 -1.85
N MET A 7 -0.39 15.57 -1.03
CA MET A 7 0.21 16.77 -0.46
C MET A 7 1.29 16.42 0.58
N ASP A 8 2.37 17.19 0.60
CA ASP A 8 3.41 17.06 1.62
C ASP A 8 2.90 17.58 2.97
N MET A 9 2.78 16.69 3.94
CA MET A 9 2.29 16.99 5.29
C MET A 9 3.18 17.98 6.05
N THR A 10 4.46 18.06 5.72
CA THR A 10 5.41 18.99 6.38
C THR A 10 5.10 20.44 6.09
N ARG A 11 4.35 20.71 5.02
CA ARG A 11 3.93 22.05 4.57
C ARG A 11 2.64 22.55 5.16
N ILE A 12 1.89 21.68 5.83
CA ILE A 12 0.61 22.05 6.44
C ILE A 12 0.88 22.82 7.72
N GLU A 13 0.28 24.01 7.83
CA GLU A 13 0.26 24.83 9.04
C GLU A 13 -0.95 24.47 9.89
N SER A 14 -2.13 24.43 9.27
CA SER A 14 -3.36 24.09 9.97
C SER A 14 -4.33 23.29 9.08
N ILE A 15 -5.13 22.44 9.72
CA ILE A 15 -6.25 21.73 9.11
C ILE A 15 -7.50 22.09 9.90
N THR A 16 -8.45 22.77 9.25
CA THR A 16 -9.72 23.15 9.86
C THR A 16 -10.86 22.39 9.19
N ILE A 17 -11.67 21.69 9.98
CA ILE A 17 -12.84 20.99 9.47
C ILE A 17 -14.08 21.82 9.79
N LEU A 18 -14.69 22.37 8.75
CA LEU A 18 -15.95 23.11 8.84
C LEU A 18 -17.12 22.15 8.58
N LYS A 19 -18.06 22.11 9.50
CA LYS A 19 -19.27 21.29 9.42
C LYS A 19 -20.52 22.16 9.44
N ASP A 20 -21.61 21.61 8.91
CA ASP A 20 -22.96 22.19 9.02
C ASP A 20 -23.12 23.61 8.42
N ALA A 21 -23.76 24.51 9.16
CA ALA A 21 -24.11 25.84 8.71
C ALA A 21 -22.91 26.72 8.37
N ALA A 22 -21.79 26.58 9.09
CA ALA A 22 -20.58 27.38 8.85
C ALA A 22 -19.95 27.04 7.50
N ALA A 23 -19.90 25.77 7.15
CA ALA A 23 -19.39 25.32 5.85
C ALA A 23 -20.28 25.85 4.70
N LYS A 24 -21.60 25.75 4.83
CA LYS A 24 -22.54 26.22 3.81
C LYS A 24 -22.53 27.75 3.63
N ALA A 25 -22.34 28.49 4.70
CA ALA A 25 -22.30 29.98 4.65
C ALA A 25 -21.05 30.46 3.87
N LEU A 26 -19.92 29.82 4.02
CA LEU A 26 -18.65 30.21 3.38
C LEU A 26 -18.46 29.63 1.98
N TYR A 27 -18.88 28.38 1.73
CA TYR A 27 -18.60 27.66 0.52
C TYR A 27 -19.84 27.22 -0.29
N GLY A 28 -21.02 27.63 0.16
CA GLY A 28 -22.30 27.42 -0.54
C GLY A 28 -22.75 25.95 -0.55
N SER A 29 -23.56 25.56 -1.54
CA SER A 29 -24.18 24.23 -1.63
C SER A 29 -23.18 23.06 -1.79
N LYS A 30 -21.98 23.33 -2.31
CA LYS A 30 -20.92 22.32 -2.45
C LYS A 30 -20.38 21.81 -1.10
N ALA A 31 -20.64 22.56 -0.02
CA ALA A 31 -20.22 22.23 1.34
C ALA A 31 -21.24 21.40 2.13
N ALA A 32 -22.21 20.76 1.47
CA ALA A 32 -23.29 20.00 2.13
C ALA A 32 -22.75 18.87 3.05
N ASN A 33 -21.60 18.29 2.73
CA ASN A 33 -20.97 17.21 3.48
C ASN A 33 -19.79 17.68 4.36
N GLY A 34 -19.65 19.02 4.55
CA GLY A 34 -18.53 19.64 5.25
C GLY A 34 -17.40 20.05 4.31
N VAL A 35 -16.47 20.86 4.84
CA VAL A 35 -15.29 21.38 4.13
C VAL A 35 -14.07 21.17 4.99
N ILE A 36 -13.00 20.66 4.39
CA ILE A 36 -11.69 20.61 5.00
C ILE A 36 -10.87 21.76 4.40
N VAL A 37 -10.53 22.73 5.25
CA VAL A 37 -9.66 23.86 4.89
C VAL A 37 -8.25 23.51 5.33
N ILE A 38 -7.32 23.50 4.37
CA ILE A 38 -5.91 23.25 4.63
C ILE A 38 -5.15 24.54 4.40
N GLU A 39 -4.51 25.04 5.44
CA GLU A 39 -3.61 26.19 5.35
C GLU A 39 -2.17 25.71 5.29
N THR A 40 -1.43 26.20 4.32
CA THR A 40 -0.01 25.88 4.16
C THR A 40 0.86 26.93 4.83
N LYS A 41 1.98 26.50 5.41
CA LYS A 41 2.97 27.39 6.04
C LYS A 41 3.39 28.49 5.09
N ARG A 42 3.53 29.70 5.63
CA ARG A 42 3.98 30.87 4.88
C ARG A 42 5.42 31.21 5.27
N LEU A 43 6.23 31.56 4.28
CA LEU A 43 7.57 32.08 4.54
C LEU A 43 7.49 33.44 5.23
N ALA A 44 8.33 33.63 6.25
CA ALA A 44 8.49 34.91 6.93
C ALA A 44 9.61 35.71 6.24
N GLY A 45 9.24 36.71 5.44
CA GLY A 45 10.19 37.65 4.86
C GLY A 45 10.60 37.36 3.41
N ASN A 46 11.61 38.08 2.94
CA ASN A 46 12.15 38.01 1.60
C ASN A 46 13.14 36.83 1.52
N GLN A 47 12.64 35.63 1.42
CA GLN A 47 13.45 34.42 1.43
C GLN A 47 13.09 33.50 0.25
N GLU A 48 14.12 32.87 -0.30
CA GLU A 48 13.98 31.74 -1.21
C GLU A 48 14.13 30.46 -0.39
N LEU A 49 13.19 29.55 -0.50
CA LEU A 49 13.24 28.28 0.19
C LEU A 49 13.12 27.13 -0.82
N VAL A 50 14.10 26.27 -0.84
CA VAL A 50 14.06 25.01 -1.57
C VAL A 50 13.96 23.88 -0.56
N THR A 51 12.88 23.12 -0.65
CA THR A 51 12.63 21.99 0.25
C THR A 51 12.58 20.71 -0.57
N TYR A 52 13.36 19.72 -0.16
CA TYR A 52 13.28 18.37 -0.70
C TYR A 52 12.82 17.41 0.41
N THR A 53 11.79 16.63 0.09
CA THR A 53 11.25 15.59 0.99
C THR A 53 11.31 14.25 0.28
N GLY A 54 11.94 13.27 0.91
CA GLY A 54 11.97 11.88 0.45
C GLY A 54 11.32 10.95 1.48
N SER A 55 10.50 10.02 1.03
CA SER A 55 9.94 8.97 1.88
C SER A 55 10.00 7.61 1.20
N ILE A 56 10.20 6.57 1.98
CA ILE A 56 10.16 5.18 1.56
C ILE A 56 9.07 4.48 2.36
N GLU A 57 8.24 3.72 1.66
CA GLU A 57 7.18 2.92 2.24
C GLU A 57 7.44 1.44 1.93
N VAL A 58 7.35 0.59 2.94
CA VAL A 58 7.49 -0.86 2.79
C VAL A 58 6.23 -1.52 3.30
N SER A 59 5.52 -2.21 2.41
CA SER A 59 4.29 -2.93 2.72
C SER A 59 4.53 -4.43 2.62
N MET A 60 4.30 -5.15 3.71
CA MET A 60 4.46 -6.61 3.76
C MET A 60 3.11 -7.27 4.03
N PRO A 61 2.75 -8.34 3.28
CA PRO A 61 1.54 -9.08 3.58
C PRO A 61 1.72 -9.93 4.85
N ASP A 62 0.79 -9.81 5.78
CA ASP A 62 0.72 -10.72 6.92
C ASP A 62 -0.18 -11.93 6.57
N LEU A 63 0.43 -13.10 6.44
CA LEU A 63 -0.26 -14.34 6.12
C LEU A 63 -0.42 -15.24 7.36
N THR A 64 0.07 -14.84 8.51
CA THR A 64 0.09 -15.67 9.73
C THR A 64 -1.30 -15.93 10.30
N SER A 65 -2.24 -15.00 10.08
CA SER A 65 -3.61 -15.10 10.59
C SER A 65 -4.49 -16.13 9.87
N TYR A 66 -4.06 -16.64 8.72
CA TYR A 66 -4.89 -17.56 7.93
C TYR A 66 -4.80 -19.03 8.37
N ASN A 67 -3.82 -19.42 9.18
CA ASN A 67 -3.62 -20.79 9.69
C ASN A 67 -3.75 -21.88 8.62
N LEU A 68 -3.20 -21.65 7.44
CA LEU A 68 -3.24 -22.61 6.34
C LEU A 68 -2.06 -23.57 6.44
N CYS A 69 -2.35 -24.84 6.18
CA CYS A 69 -1.34 -25.90 6.12
C CYS A 69 -0.37 -25.65 4.96
N ASN A 70 0.90 -25.87 5.21
CA ASN A 70 1.91 -26.01 4.15
C ASN A 70 1.75 -27.37 3.43
N ALA A 71 2.54 -27.62 2.39
CA ALA A 71 2.43 -28.85 1.60
C ALA A 71 2.70 -30.12 2.42
N TRP A 72 3.62 -30.06 3.39
CA TRP A 72 3.93 -31.18 4.27
C TRP A 72 2.80 -31.44 5.27
N GLU A 73 2.33 -30.40 5.94
CA GLU A 73 1.23 -30.49 6.91
C GLU A 73 -0.05 -31.04 6.26
N LYS A 74 -0.36 -30.57 5.05
CA LYS A 74 -1.50 -31.07 4.28
C LYS A 74 -1.35 -32.57 3.98
N LEU A 75 -0.19 -33.01 3.50
CA LEU A 75 0.06 -34.41 3.18
C LEU A 75 -0.07 -35.31 4.42
N GLU A 76 0.42 -34.84 5.58
CA GLU A 76 0.31 -35.56 6.84
C GLU A 76 -1.12 -35.58 7.37
N ALA A 77 -1.88 -34.49 7.25
CA ALA A 77 -3.30 -34.44 7.60
C ALA A 77 -4.10 -35.47 6.76
N GLU A 78 -3.90 -35.49 5.44
CA GLU A 78 -4.55 -36.45 4.54
C GLU A 78 -4.16 -37.91 4.89
N ARG A 79 -2.92 -38.15 5.30
CA ARG A 79 -2.47 -39.48 5.75
C ARG A 79 -3.17 -39.91 7.05
N ILE A 80 -3.29 -39.00 8.01
CA ILE A 80 -3.95 -39.27 9.31
C ILE A 80 -5.44 -39.51 9.11
N GLU A 81 -6.09 -38.76 8.22
CA GLU A 81 -7.50 -38.95 7.87
C GLU A 81 -7.77 -40.24 7.06
N GLY A 82 -6.74 -40.97 6.65
CA GLY A 82 -6.89 -42.23 5.94
C GLY A 82 -7.17 -42.09 4.44
N VAL A 83 -6.89 -40.92 3.83
CA VAL A 83 -7.07 -40.69 2.38
C VAL A 83 -6.26 -41.70 1.56
N TYR A 84 -5.14 -42.17 2.10
CA TYR A 84 -4.23 -43.12 1.45
C TYR A 84 -4.40 -44.56 1.96
N THR A 85 -5.57 -44.91 2.54
CA THR A 85 -5.87 -46.25 3.04
C THR A 85 -7.08 -46.84 2.35
N SER A 86 -7.06 -48.16 2.09
CA SER A 86 -8.15 -48.90 1.48
C SER A 86 -8.16 -50.33 1.97
N ALA A 87 -9.37 -50.88 2.17
CA ALA A 87 -9.54 -52.28 2.48
C ALA A 87 -9.25 -53.23 1.27
N ASN A 88 -9.26 -52.67 0.05
CA ASN A 88 -8.95 -53.41 -1.15
C ASN A 88 -7.39 -53.42 -1.36
N PRO A 89 -6.74 -54.57 -1.40
CA PRO A 89 -5.29 -54.71 -1.50
C PRO A 89 -4.69 -54.00 -2.76
N GLN A 90 -5.38 -54.09 -3.90
CA GLN A 90 -4.90 -53.50 -5.14
C GLN A 90 -4.95 -51.98 -5.07
N THR A 91 -6.07 -51.43 -4.58
CA THR A 91 -6.23 -49.98 -4.36
C THR A 91 -5.22 -49.48 -3.33
N GLN A 92 -4.93 -50.26 -2.29
CA GLN A 92 -3.96 -49.88 -1.27
C GLN A 92 -2.53 -49.71 -1.86
N VAL A 93 -2.14 -50.57 -2.77
CA VAL A 93 -0.82 -50.47 -3.45
C VAL A 93 -0.75 -49.14 -4.24
N ASP A 94 -1.81 -48.79 -4.96
CA ASP A 94 -1.84 -47.58 -5.79
C ASP A 94 -1.88 -46.30 -4.91
N LEU A 95 -2.64 -46.30 -3.81
CA LEU A 95 -2.65 -45.21 -2.85
C LEU A 95 -1.27 -45.03 -2.18
N THR A 96 -0.61 -46.12 -1.83
CA THR A 96 0.74 -46.05 -1.24
C THR A 96 1.75 -45.45 -2.23
N LYS A 97 1.70 -45.87 -3.51
CA LYS A 97 2.52 -45.25 -4.55
C LYS A 97 2.27 -43.78 -4.69
N ARG A 98 0.98 -43.37 -4.72
CA ARG A 98 0.58 -41.95 -4.80
C ARG A 98 1.12 -41.13 -3.62
N TYR A 99 0.94 -41.62 -2.39
CA TYR A 99 1.47 -40.96 -1.19
C TYR A 99 3.00 -40.79 -1.28
N ASN A 100 3.74 -41.86 -1.63
CA ASN A 100 5.19 -41.80 -1.74
C ASN A 100 5.67 -40.84 -2.84
N ALA A 101 4.96 -40.77 -3.96
CA ALA A 101 5.26 -39.83 -5.03
C ALA A 101 5.04 -38.34 -4.57
N LEU A 102 3.93 -38.05 -3.89
CA LEU A 102 3.67 -36.73 -3.35
C LEU A 102 4.68 -36.35 -2.26
N LYS A 103 5.01 -37.30 -1.37
CA LYS A 103 6.03 -37.12 -0.35
C LYS A 103 7.39 -36.79 -0.94
N ALA A 104 7.80 -37.47 -1.99
CA ALA A 104 9.06 -37.19 -2.68
C ALA A 104 9.06 -35.76 -3.29
N GLN A 105 7.95 -35.31 -3.87
CA GLN A 105 7.83 -33.96 -4.41
C GLN A 105 7.91 -32.89 -3.31
N VAL A 106 7.23 -33.09 -2.17
CA VAL A 106 7.27 -32.18 -1.04
C VAL A 106 8.67 -32.10 -0.44
N LEU A 107 9.35 -33.25 -0.28
CA LEU A 107 10.74 -33.28 0.18
C LEU A 107 11.71 -32.65 -0.84
N GLY A 108 11.38 -32.68 -2.13
CA GLY A 108 12.09 -31.99 -3.20
C GLY A 108 11.84 -30.47 -3.23
N GLY A 109 11.10 -29.91 -2.26
CA GLY A 109 10.87 -28.48 -2.13
C GLY A 109 9.60 -27.97 -2.83
N LEU A 110 8.68 -28.86 -3.22
CA LEU A 110 7.37 -28.43 -3.73
C LEU A 110 6.57 -27.78 -2.60
N ASP A 111 6.43 -26.46 -2.64
CA ASP A 111 5.57 -25.69 -1.76
C ASP A 111 4.32 -25.25 -2.51
N THR A 112 3.17 -25.70 -2.03
CA THR A 112 1.85 -25.38 -2.60
C THR A 112 1.10 -24.27 -1.82
N TYR A 113 1.82 -23.44 -1.07
CA TYR A 113 1.22 -22.31 -0.37
C TYR A 113 0.81 -21.22 -1.36
N TRP A 114 -0.37 -21.43 -1.96
CA TRP A 114 -0.90 -20.59 -3.03
C TRP A 114 -1.17 -19.15 -2.61
N LEU A 115 -1.46 -18.92 -1.34
CA LEU A 115 -1.76 -17.59 -0.82
C LEU A 115 -0.57 -16.65 -0.96
N ALA A 116 0.66 -17.15 -0.81
CA ALA A 116 1.88 -16.37 -0.96
C ALA A 116 2.29 -16.13 -2.42
N LYS A 117 1.85 -16.98 -3.35
CA LYS A 117 2.30 -16.91 -4.77
C LYS A 117 2.00 -15.58 -5.47
N PRO A 118 0.79 -14.97 -5.32
CA PRO A 118 0.49 -13.68 -5.94
C PRO A 118 1.08 -12.49 -5.17
N LEU A 119 1.68 -12.72 -4.01
CA LEU A 119 2.13 -11.66 -3.11
C LEU A 119 3.63 -11.43 -3.18
N ARG A 120 4.02 -10.22 -2.81
CA ARG A 120 5.41 -9.77 -2.64
C ARG A 120 5.49 -8.72 -1.55
N THR A 121 6.67 -8.43 -1.05
CA THR A 121 6.90 -7.19 -0.32
C THR A 121 6.83 -6.03 -1.30
N GLY A 122 5.92 -5.10 -1.07
CA GLY A 122 5.78 -3.87 -1.83
C GLY A 122 6.75 -2.82 -1.28
N VAL A 123 7.46 -2.12 -2.18
CA VAL A 123 8.33 -1.00 -1.82
C VAL A 123 7.88 0.21 -2.62
N GLY A 124 7.47 1.26 -1.94
CA GLY A 124 7.13 2.55 -2.52
C GLY A 124 8.18 3.59 -2.17
N HIS A 125 8.27 4.63 -3.00
CA HIS A 125 9.07 5.81 -2.69
C HIS A 125 8.41 7.08 -3.24
N LYS A 126 8.49 8.15 -2.46
CA LYS A 126 7.97 9.46 -2.83
C LYS A 126 9.09 10.50 -2.70
N HIS A 127 9.21 11.34 -3.70
CA HIS A 127 10.14 12.46 -3.75
C HIS A 127 9.36 13.72 -4.07
N THR A 128 9.52 14.76 -3.25
CA THR A 128 8.87 16.06 -3.46
C THR A 128 9.93 17.14 -3.40
N LEU A 129 9.97 17.97 -4.42
CA LEU A 129 10.79 19.17 -4.50
C LEU A 129 9.86 20.39 -4.54
N SER A 130 10.01 21.27 -3.57
CA SER A 130 9.25 22.51 -3.47
C SER A 130 10.20 23.70 -3.53
N VAL A 131 9.91 24.65 -4.40
CA VAL A 131 10.66 25.90 -4.53
C VAL A 131 9.68 27.03 -4.22
N GLU A 132 9.95 27.79 -3.17
CA GLU A 132 9.20 28.98 -2.81
C GLU A 132 10.07 30.21 -3.06
N LEU A 133 9.55 31.16 -3.83
CA LEU A 133 10.21 32.40 -4.21
C LEU A 133 9.33 33.58 -3.84
N GLY A 134 9.90 34.64 -3.31
CA GLY A 134 9.22 35.93 -3.25
C GLY A 134 9.19 36.61 -1.90
N ASP A 135 8.67 37.86 -1.95
CA ASP A 135 8.43 38.71 -0.79
C ASP A 135 7.00 38.46 -0.25
N SER A 136 6.90 38.22 1.04
CA SER A 136 5.63 37.99 1.73
C SER A 136 4.55 39.08 1.55
N ARG A 137 4.95 40.25 1.03
CA ARG A 137 4.08 41.41 0.88
C ARG A 137 3.67 41.73 -0.56
N LYS A 138 4.41 41.32 -1.56
CA LYS A 138 4.18 41.74 -2.95
C LYS A 138 3.92 40.64 -3.93
N LEU A 139 4.78 39.62 -3.96
CA LEU A 139 4.65 38.51 -4.89
C LEU A 139 5.19 37.23 -4.25
N ARG A 140 4.44 36.18 -4.35
CA ARG A 140 4.85 34.83 -3.93
C ARG A 140 4.59 33.88 -5.08
N ALA A 141 5.60 33.14 -5.45
CA ALA A 141 5.48 32.03 -6.38
C ALA A 141 5.93 30.76 -5.70
N MET A 142 5.19 29.69 -5.88
CA MET A 142 5.49 28.38 -5.37
C MET A 142 5.39 27.35 -6.49
N ILE A 143 6.44 26.59 -6.64
CA ILE A 143 6.53 25.52 -7.63
C ILE A 143 6.77 24.22 -6.88
N ASP A 144 5.88 23.28 -7.05
CA ASP A 144 5.98 21.96 -6.47
C ASP A 144 6.12 20.92 -7.56
N PHE A 145 7.05 20.03 -7.39
CA PHE A 145 7.21 18.85 -8.22
C PHE A 145 7.24 17.61 -7.34
N SER A 146 6.40 16.63 -7.61
CA SER A 146 6.41 15.38 -6.87
C SER A 146 6.39 14.16 -7.78
N TYR A 147 7.18 13.18 -7.41
CA TYR A 147 7.20 11.84 -7.98
C TYR A 147 6.83 10.84 -6.87
N ASN A 148 5.79 10.05 -7.09
CA ASN A 148 5.33 9.04 -6.15
C ASN A 148 5.17 7.71 -6.89
N ASN A 149 5.97 6.72 -6.50
CA ASN A 149 5.86 5.35 -6.97
C ASN A 149 5.46 4.47 -5.80
N VAL A 150 4.36 3.75 -5.93
CA VAL A 150 3.87 2.81 -4.92
C VAL A 150 3.77 1.42 -5.55
N ALA A 151 4.55 0.49 -5.05
CA ALA A 151 4.42 -0.92 -5.39
C ALA A 151 3.58 -1.62 -4.31
N GLY A 152 2.42 -2.13 -4.70
CA GLY A 152 1.53 -2.88 -3.79
C GLY A 152 2.04 -4.28 -3.48
N VAL A 153 1.47 -4.90 -2.45
CA VAL A 153 1.79 -6.28 -2.01
C VAL A 153 1.37 -7.35 -3.02
N MET A 154 0.43 -7.05 -3.92
CA MET A 154 0.10 -7.96 -5.02
C MET A 154 1.07 -7.75 -6.19
N LYS A 155 1.58 -8.83 -6.76
CA LYS A 155 2.40 -8.78 -7.98
C LYS A 155 1.61 -8.13 -9.12
N GLY A 156 2.24 -7.17 -9.83
CA GLY A 156 1.59 -6.40 -10.89
C GLY A 156 0.77 -5.19 -10.40
N SER A 157 0.65 -4.98 -9.09
CA SER A 157 0.02 -3.77 -8.54
C SER A 157 1.08 -2.69 -8.35
N GLU A 158 1.13 -1.73 -9.25
CA GLU A 158 2.04 -0.59 -9.21
C GLU A 158 1.28 0.69 -9.62
N ARG A 159 1.59 1.78 -8.93
CA ARG A 159 1.06 3.10 -9.27
C ARG A 159 2.21 4.11 -9.26
N THR A 160 2.37 4.80 -10.36
CA THR A 160 3.30 5.93 -10.47
C THR A 160 2.50 7.20 -10.71
N VAL A 161 2.78 8.22 -9.92
CA VAL A 161 2.16 9.55 -10.04
C VAL A 161 3.29 10.57 -10.16
N LEU A 162 3.19 11.39 -11.20
CA LEU A 162 4.01 12.56 -11.41
C LEU A 162 3.10 13.77 -11.32
N SER A 163 3.37 14.73 -10.46
CA SER A 163 2.58 15.95 -10.34
C SER A 163 3.48 17.17 -10.28
N GLY A 164 2.98 18.27 -10.84
CA GLY A 164 3.58 19.59 -10.78
C GLY A 164 2.48 20.62 -10.54
N ASP A 165 2.67 21.49 -9.56
CA ASP A 165 1.76 22.58 -9.25
C ASP A 165 2.54 23.90 -9.19
N VAL A 166 1.93 24.96 -9.72
CA VAL A 166 2.44 26.34 -9.66
C VAL A 166 1.35 27.23 -9.06
N ASN A 167 1.68 27.94 -8.00
CA ASN A 167 0.79 28.85 -7.27
C ASN A 167 1.43 30.23 -7.11
#